data_e00cd05ee7f8fa804ec7a5a08feebe6b
#
_entry.id   e00cd05ee7f8fa804ec7a5a08feebe6b
#
_cell.length_a   1.000
_cell.length_b   1.000
_cell.length_c   1.000
_cell.angle_alpha   90.00
_cell.angle_beta   90.00
_cell.angle_gamma   90.00
#
_symmetry.space_group_name_H-M   'P 1'
#
loop_
_entity.id
_entity.type
_entity.pdbx_description
1 polymer ?
#
loop_
_entity_poly.entity_id
_entity_poly.type
_entity_poly.pdbx_seq_one_letter_code
_entity_poly.pdbx_strand_id
1 'polypeptide(L)'
;MITDPEAYLNFFRSIHRRTLRDIEALPPPAESWEPSRGEGEKGWGIAQIVHHICESRIYFASAYTGKGWRYDWSPPSTEKQSGWIAALEASAVEFQKQISGTPTEWLNRRIKMIDTDGTLSGWRILMMLLEHEVHHRSQIDTYAGLEGWDVPQIYDRTREQIDELQDRQ
;
A
#
# COMPACT_ATOMS: atom_id res chain seq x y z
N MET A 1 8.08 -18.45 -3.05
CA MET A 1 8.89 -18.06 -1.88
C MET A 1 9.67 -16.81 -2.25
N ILE A 2 9.74 -15.81 -1.38
CA ILE A 2 10.60 -14.62 -1.59
C ILE A 2 12.03 -15.05 -1.26
N THR A 3 12.85 -15.17 -2.29
CA THR A 3 14.23 -15.66 -2.19
C THR A 3 15.27 -14.54 -2.24
N ASP A 4 14.88 -13.39 -2.79
CA ASP A 4 15.74 -12.22 -2.99
C ASP A 4 14.89 -10.95 -3.07
N PRO A 5 15.50 -9.76 -3.02
CA PRO A 5 14.78 -8.49 -3.09
C PRO A 5 13.99 -8.29 -4.38
N GLU A 6 14.45 -8.82 -5.52
CA GLU A 6 13.73 -8.69 -6.79
C GLU A 6 12.46 -9.54 -6.82
N ALA A 7 12.50 -10.76 -6.27
CA ALA A 7 11.32 -11.59 -6.09
C ALA A 7 10.26 -10.87 -5.22
N TYR A 8 10.70 -10.16 -4.16
CA TYR A 8 9.81 -9.32 -3.37
C TYR A 8 9.23 -8.16 -4.19
N LEU A 9 10.07 -7.45 -4.97
CA LEU A 9 9.61 -6.33 -5.78
C LEU A 9 8.56 -6.75 -6.83
N ASN A 10 8.57 -7.99 -7.31
CA ASN A 10 7.52 -8.52 -8.18
C ASN A 10 6.16 -8.59 -7.46
N PHE A 11 6.12 -8.99 -6.18
CA PHE A 11 4.90 -8.95 -5.35
C PHE A 11 4.45 -7.50 -5.13
N PHE A 12 5.37 -6.62 -4.76
CA PHE A 12 5.07 -5.21 -4.57
C PHE A 12 4.44 -4.59 -5.82
N ARG A 13 5.04 -4.80 -7.01
CA ARG A 13 4.50 -4.29 -8.29
C ARG A 13 3.08 -4.80 -8.56
N SER A 14 2.78 -6.04 -8.19
CA SER A 14 1.44 -6.60 -8.35
C SER A 14 0.41 -5.93 -7.43
N ILE A 15 0.78 -5.64 -6.18
CA ILE A 15 -0.07 -4.92 -5.23
C ILE A 15 -0.24 -3.47 -5.68
N HIS A 16 0.85 -2.79 -6.03
CA HIS A 16 0.83 -1.42 -6.52
C HIS A 16 -0.10 -1.22 -7.73
N ARG A 17 -0.05 -2.12 -8.73
CA ARG A 17 -0.98 -2.05 -9.87
C ARG A 17 -2.45 -2.15 -9.45
N ARG A 18 -2.78 -2.96 -8.44
CA ARG A 18 -4.15 -3.03 -7.91
C ARG A 18 -4.52 -1.74 -7.18
N THR A 19 -3.59 -1.19 -6.39
CA THR A 19 -3.81 0.10 -5.72
C THR A 19 -4.09 1.20 -6.74
N LEU A 20 -3.31 1.31 -7.83
CA LEU A 20 -3.56 2.29 -8.89
C LEU A 20 -4.95 2.09 -9.50
N ARG A 21 -5.30 0.87 -9.89
CA ARG A 21 -6.58 0.55 -10.51
C ARG A 21 -7.76 0.94 -9.63
N ASP A 22 -7.69 0.62 -8.34
CA ASP A 22 -8.78 0.88 -7.40
C ASP A 22 -8.92 2.39 -7.14
N ILE A 23 -7.80 3.13 -7.09
CA ILE A 23 -7.80 4.59 -6.95
C ILE A 23 -8.27 5.31 -8.24
N GLU A 24 -7.89 4.83 -9.42
CA GLU A 24 -8.35 5.37 -10.72
C GLU A 24 -9.86 5.22 -10.92
N ALA A 25 -10.46 4.19 -10.34
CA ALA A 25 -11.89 3.93 -10.44
C ALA A 25 -12.75 4.83 -9.54
N LEU A 26 -12.14 5.56 -8.60
CA LEU A 26 -12.88 6.41 -7.67
C LEU A 26 -13.50 7.62 -8.39
N PRO A 27 -14.78 7.94 -8.12
CA PRO A 27 -15.46 9.08 -8.73
C PRO A 27 -14.98 10.41 -8.10
N PRO A 28 -15.26 11.57 -8.75
CA PRO A 28 -14.85 12.88 -8.26
C PRO A 28 -15.23 13.21 -6.81
N PRO A 29 -16.38 12.77 -6.25
CA PRO A 29 -16.69 13.01 -4.84
C PRO A 29 -15.69 12.40 -3.84
N ALA A 30 -14.90 11.40 -4.26
CA ALA A 30 -13.89 10.78 -3.41
C ALA A 30 -12.80 11.77 -2.97
N GLU A 31 -12.54 12.84 -3.73
CA GLU A 31 -11.52 13.84 -3.41
C GLU A 31 -11.71 14.48 -2.03
N SER A 32 -12.95 14.77 -1.67
CA SER A 32 -13.28 15.44 -0.41
C SER A 32 -14.01 14.52 0.58
N TRP A 33 -14.06 13.22 0.29
CA TRP A 33 -14.77 12.29 1.14
C TRP A 33 -13.99 11.99 2.42
N GLU A 34 -14.71 12.09 3.53
CA GLU A 34 -14.21 11.75 4.87
C GLU A 34 -15.30 10.97 5.62
N PRO A 35 -14.92 10.01 6.47
CA PRO A 35 -15.89 9.31 7.29
C PRO A 35 -16.53 10.28 8.31
N SER A 36 -17.83 10.13 8.55
CA SER A 36 -18.58 10.98 9.48
C SER A 36 -18.15 10.82 10.95
N ARG A 37 -17.39 9.79 11.28
CA ARG A 37 -16.89 9.46 12.60
C ARG A 37 -15.56 8.75 12.49
N GLY A 38 -14.70 8.93 13.49
CA GLY A 38 -13.42 8.27 13.64
C GLY A 38 -12.36 9.23 14.21
N GLU A 39 -11.34 8.66 14.83
CA GLU A 39 -10.18 9.39 15.34
C GLU A 39 -8.91 8.78 14.74
N GLY A 40 -7.89 9.63 14.48
CA GLY A 40 -6.65 9.19 13.83
C GLY A 40 -6.93 8.54 12.48
N GLU A 41 -6.24 7.46 12.16
CA GLU A 41 -6.36 6.73 10.88
C GLU A 41 -7.77 6.24 10.55
N LYS A 42 -8.62 6.01 11.56
CA LYS A 42 -10.02 5.61 11.36
C LYS A 42 -10.91 6.77 10.91
N GLY A 43 -10.45 7.99 11.09
CA GLY A 43 -11.12 9.23 10.66
C GLY A 43 -10.54 9.82 9.39
N TRP A 44 -9.51 9.22 8.79
CA TRP A 44 -8.90 9.76 7.59
C TRP A 44 -9.80 9.65 6.37
N GLY A 45 -9.85 10.74 5.61
CA GLY A 45 -10.42 10.75 4.26
C GLY A 45 -9.50 10.06 3.25
N ILE A 46 -10.03 9.83 2.05
CA ILE A 46 -9.31 9.08 1.00
C ILE A 46 -8.00 9.78 0.61
N ALA A 47 -7.99 11.11 0.48
CA ALA A 47 -6.78 11.88 0.15
C ALA A 47 -5.66 11.65 1.18
N GLN A 48 -5.99 11.62 2.48
CA GLN A 48 -5.03 11.36 3.55
C GLN A 48 -4.50 9.92 3.51
N ILE A 49 -5.37 8.94 3.23
CA ILE A 49 -4.97 7.54 3.09
C ILE A 49 -4.02 7.36 1.91
N VAL A 50 -4.32 7.97 0.76
CA VAL A 50 -3.42 7.94 -0.42
C VAL A 50 -2.05 8.54 -0.07
N HIS A 51 -2.03 9.67 0.62
CA HIS A 51 -0.79 10.28 1.09
C HIS A 51 0.00 9.33 1.99
N HIS A 52 -0.67 8.75 2.98
CA HIS A 52 -0.08 7.82 3.93
C HIS A 52 0.47 6.54 3.29
N ILE A 53 -0.21 5.98 2.30
CA ILE A 53 0.33 4.86 1.50
C ILE A 53 1.66 5.25 0.88
N CYS A 54 1.74 6.44 0.29
CA CYS A 54 2.97 6.93 -0.35
C CYS A 54 4.13 7.08 0.64
N GLU A 55 3.90 7.71 1.79
CA GLU A 55 4.93 7.93 2.81
C GLU A 55 5.39 6.63 3.45
N SER A 56 4.45 5.72 3.72
CA SER A 56 4.73 4.44 4.38
C SER A 56 5.65 3.56 3.57
N ARG A 57 5.59 3.60 2.24
CA ARG A 57 6.54 2.89 1.37
C ARG A 57 7.98 3.26 1.70
N ILE A 58 8.24 4.55 1.88
CA ILE A 58 9.59 5.06 2.16
C ILE A 58 9.97 4.84 3.62
N TYR A 59 9.01 4.94 4.53
CA TYR A 59 9.21 4.61 5.95
C TYR A 59 9.72 3.17 6.14
N PHE A 60 9.07 2.19 5.51
CA PHE A 60 9.51 0.79 5.56
C PHE A 60 10.82 0.56 4.80
N ALA A 61 11.03 1.23 3.65
CA ALA A 61 12.28 1.16 2.94
C ALA A 61 13.45 1.72 3.75
N SER A 62 13.25 2.83 4.46
CA SER A 62 14.25 3.43 5.36
C SER A 62 14.63 2.47 6.47
N ALA A 63 13.67 1.81 7.12
CA ALA A 63 13.93 0.78 8.13
C ALA A 63 14.71 -0.40 7.54
N TYR A 64 14.25 -0.94 6.41
CA TYR A 64 14.89 -2.06 5.71
C TYR A 64 16.32 -1.73 5.28
N THR A 65 16.59 -0.53 4.77
CA THR A 65 17.92 -0.11 4.31
C THR A 65 18.88 0.31 5.44
N GLY A 66 18.40 0.36 6.69
CA GLY A 66 19.22 0.69 7.85
C GLY A 66 19.34 2.18 8.16
N LYS A 67 18.52 3.02 7.52
CA LYS A 67 18.41 4.46 7.81
C LYS A 67 17.56 4.74 9.06
N GLY A 68 16.88 3.71 9.59
CA GLY A 68 15.92 3.80 10.69
C GLY A 68 14.48 4.00 10.21
N TRP A 69 13.54 4.04 11.15
CA TRP A 69 12.13 4.24 10.90
C TRP A 69 11.85 5.74 10.70
N ARG A 70 11.86 6.21 9.43
CA ARG A 70 11.80 7.66 9.12
C ARG A 70 10.85 7.95 7.97
N TYR A 71 10.09 9.04 8.14
CA TYR A 71 9.33 9.73 7.09
C TYR A 71 10.20 10.90 6.55
N ASP A 72 11.30 10.58 5.87
CA ASP A 72 12.26 11.56 5.33
C ASP A 72 12.09 11.83 3.84
N TRP A 73 10.94 11.45 3.30
CA TRP A 73 10.56 11.71 1.92
C TRP A 73 9.09 12.17 1.87
N SER A 74 8.81 13.19 1.07
CA SER A 74 7.47 13.71 0.88
C SER A 74 6.97 13.38 -0.52
N PRO A 75 5.77 12.77 -0.65
CA PRO A 75 5.15 12.57 -1.95
C PRO A 75 4.76 13.88 -2.62
N PRO A 76 4.53 13.89 -3.95
CA PRO A 76 3.75 14.95 -4.59
C PRO A 76 2.41 15.15 -3.88
N SER A 77 1.84 16.36 -3.98
CA SER A 77 0.57 16.68 -3.30
C SER A 77 -0.55 15.70 -3.65
N THR A 78 -1.25 15.26 -2.63
CA THR A 78 -2.45 14.40 -2.72
C THR A 78 -3.73 15.13 -2.33
N GLU A 79 -3.69 16.47 -2.18
CA GLU A 79 -4.87 17.27 -1.85
C GLU A 79 -5.95 17.19 -2.93
N LYS A 80 -5.55 16.98 -4.20
CA LYS A 80 -6.44 16.84 -5.34
C LYS A 80 -6.36 15.43 -5.91
N GLN A 81 -7.52 14.87 -6.26
CA GLN A 81 -7.61 13.54 -6.86
C GLN A 81 -6.71 13.39 -8.10
N SER A 82 -6.59 14.44 -8.90
CA SER A 82 -5.72 14.46 -10.08
C SER A 82 -4.24 14.22 -9.79
N GLY A 83 -3.80 14.41 -8.53
CA GLY A 83 -2.43 14.15 -8.08
C GLY A 83 -2.18 12.74 -7.53
N TRP A 84 -3.23 11.97 -7.21
CA TRP A 84 -3.10 10.72 -6.47
C TRP A 84 -2.28 9.67 -7.20
N ILE A 85 -2.55 9.45 -8.47
CA ILE A 85 -1.82 8.46 -9.28
C ILE A 85 -0.34 8.84 -9.40
N ALA A 86 -0.05 10.11 -9.69
CA ALA A 86 1.33 10.59 -9.79
C ALA A 86 2.09 10.43 -8.46
N ALA A 87 1.46 10.68 -7.31
CA ALA A 87 2.06 10.49 -5.99
C ALA A 87 2.33 9.01 -5.70
N LEU A 88 1.37 8.13 -6.00
CA LEU A 88 1.52 6.68 -5.84
C LEU A 88 2.65 6.13 -6.72
N GLU A 89 2.73 6.55 -7.98
CA GLU A 89 3.80 6.13 -8.88
C GLU A 89 5.18 6.65 -8.44
N ALA A 90 5.27 7.92 -8.05
CA ALA A 90 6.52 8.50 -7.56
C ALA A 90 7.04 7.75 -6.32
N SER A 91 6.17 7.44 -5.37
CA SER A 91 6.55 6.67 -4.17
C SER A 91 6.97 5.24 -4.51
N ALA A 92 6.30 4.61 -5.49
CA ALA A 92 6.66 3.26 -5.93
C ALA A 92 8.03 3.22 -6.62
N VAL A 93 8.34 4.22 -7.44
CA VAL A 93 9.66 4.36 -8.08
C VAL A 93 10.76 4.55 -7.02
N GLU A 94 10.55 5.47 -6.07
CA GLU A 94 11.55 5.71 -5.00
C GLU A 94 11.71 4.47 -4.11
N PHE A 95 10.62 3.81 -3.73
CA PHE A 95 10.67 2.56 -2.98
C PHE A 95 11.48 1.49 -3.71
N GLN A 96 11.16 1.22 -4.97
CA GLN A 96 11.87 0.22 -5.77
C GLN A 96 13.35 0.55 -5.91
N LYS A 97 13.70 1.82 -6.12
CA LYS A 97 15.09 2.29 -6.17
C LYS A 97 15.84 1.99 -4.87
N GLN A 98 15.20 2.15 -3.71
CA GLN A 98 15.83 1.87 -2.42
C GLN A 98 16.01 0.37 -2.15
N ILE A 99 15.10 -0.48 -2.64
CA ILE A 99 15.14 -1.93 -2.40
C ILE A 99 15.97 -2.66 -3.45
N SER A 100 15.88 -2.23 -4.72
CA SER A 100 16.61 -2.86 -5.83
C SER A 100 18.12 -2.83 -5.58
N GLY A 101 18.77 -3.95 -5.83
CA GLY A 101 20.22 -4.09 -5.66
C GLY A 101 20.68 -4.22 -4.20
N THR A 102 19.77 -4.26 -3.22
CA THR A 102 20.18 -4.60 -1.85
C THR A 102 20.61 -6.07 -1.77
N PRO A 103 21.61 -6.40 -0.94
CA PRO A 103 22.08 -7.77 -0.80
C PRO A 103 20.98 -8.72 -0.33
N THR A 104 20.93 -9.93 -0.87
CA THR A 104 19.93 -10.95 -0.51
C THR A 104 19.96 -11.30 0.98
N GLU A 105 21.13 -11.30 1.61
CA GLU A 105 21.29 -11.54 3.06
C GLU A 105 20.59 -10.51 3.92
N TRP A 106 20.26 -9.31 3.38
CA TRP A 106 19.49 -8.30 4.11
C TRP A 106 18.06 -8.75 4.42
N LEU A 107 17.52 -9.68 3.67
CA LEU A 107 16.22 -10.29 3.99
C LEU A 107 16.24 -10.98 5.38
N ASN A 108 17.37 -11.49 5.80
CA ASN A 108 17.53 -12.15 7.10
C ASN A 108 18.16 -11.24 8.17
N ARG A 109 18.64 -10.04 7.81
CA ARG A 109 19.22 -9.10 8.75
C ARG A 109 18.21 -8.70 9.81
N ARG A 110 18.63 -8.64 11.07
CA ARG A 110 17.79 -8.21 12.19
C ARG A 110 17.71 -6.68 12.23
N ILE A 111 16.50 -6.16 12.21
CA ILE A 111 16.18 -4.73 12.21
C ILE A 111 15.47 -4.43 13.52
N LYS A 112 16.00 -3.46 14.29
CA LYS A 112 15.42 -3.03 15.56
C LYS A 112 14.07 -2.34 15.29
N MET A 113 13.06 -2.69 16.09
CA MET A 113 11.77 -2.01 16.04
C MET A 113 11.84 -0.64 16.73
N ILE A 114 10.97 0.28 16.33
CA ILE A 114 10.92 1.62 16.90
C ILE A 114 10.12 1.67 18.22
N ASP A 115 9.17 0.79 18.38
CA ASP A 115 8.16 0.76 19.45
C ASP A 115 8.43 -0.29 20.52
N THR A 116 9.41 -1.16 20.29
CA THR A 116 9.80 -2.23 21.24
C THR A 116 11.30 -2.45 21.22
N ASP A 117 11.80 -3.19 22.21
CA ASP A 117 13.20 -3.67 22.21
C ASP A 117 13.42 -4.86 21.26
N GLY A 118 12.37 -5.31 20.60
CA GLY A 118 12.42 -6.42 19.66
C GLY A 118 13.11 -6.10 18.35
N THR A 119 13.37 -7.16 17.58
CA THR A 119 13.88 -7.06 16.22
C THR A 119 13.08 -7.96 15.30
N LEU A 120 12.91 -7.54 14.05
CA LEU A 120 12.35 -8.36 12.97
C LEU A 120 13.40 -8.61 11.89
N SER A 121 13.19 -9.66 11.09
CA SER A 121 13.99 -9.88 9.89
C SER A 121 13.63 -8.88 8.80
N GLY A 122 14.57 -8.59 7.90
CA GLY A 122 14.33 -7.66 6.79
C GLY A 122 13.13 -8.07 5.93
N TRP A 123 13.00 -9.37 5.61
CA TRP A 123 11.84 -9.84 4.84
C TRP A 123 10.51 -9.56 5.57
N ARG A 124 10.48 -9.65 6.92
CA ARG A 124 9.25 -9.36 7.67
C ARG A 124 8.90 -7.88 7.61
N ILE A 125 9.89 -6.98 7.66
CA ILE A 125 9.68 -5.54 7.47
C ILE A 125 9.08 -5.26 6.09
N LEU A 126 9.61 -5.89 5.04
CA LEU A 126 9.07 -5.74 3.69
C LEU A 126 7.63 -6.30 3.57
N MET A 127 7.32 -7.41 4.23
CA MET A 127 5.96 -7.95 4.27
C MET A 127 4.99 -7.04 5.02
N MET A 128 5.43 -6.38 6.10
CA MET A 128 4.59 -5.39 6.81
C MET A 128 4.16 -4.26 5.88
N LEU A 129 5.02 -3.80 4.97
CA LEU A 129 4.61 -2.82 3.97
C LEU A 129 3.47 -3.34 3.10
N LEU A 130 3.55 -4.59 2.60
CA LEU A 130 2.49 -5.13 1.75
C LEU A 130 1.17 -5.27 2.52
N GLU A 131 1.23 -5.74 3.77
CA GLU A 131 0.08 -5.83 4.67
C GLU A 131 -0.54 -4.45 4.91
N HIS A 132 0.30 -3.45 5.17
CA HIS A 132 -0.10 -2.07 5.40
C HIS A 132 -0.79 -1.45 4.17
N GLU A 133 -0.21 -1.60 2.98
CA GLU A 133 -0.80 -1.10 1.74
C GLU A 133 -2.15 -1.79 1.43
N VAL A 134 -2.23 -3.11 1.63
CA VAL A 134 -3.49 -3.85 1.47
C VAL A 134 -4.54 -3.40 2.49
N HIS A 135 -4.14 -3.14 3.75
CA HIS A 135 -5.03 -2.63 4.78
C HIS A 135 -5.66 -1.29 4.37
N HIS A 136 -4.86 -0.32 3.97
CA HIS A 136 -5.36 1.01 3.60
C HIS A 136 -6.16 1.00 2.28
N ARG A 137 -5.76 0.18 1.31
CA ARG A 137 -6.58 -0.02 0.11
C ARG A 137 -7.95 -0.61 0.46
N SER A 138 -8.00 -1.62 1.33
CA SER A 138 -9.28 -2.19 1.79
C SER A 138 -10.13 -1.18 2.57
N GLN A 139 -9.51 -0.23 3.28
CA GLN A 139 -10.22 0.87 3.92
C GLN A 139 -10.90 1.76 2.86
N ILE A 140 -10.21 2.12 1.78
CA ILE A 140 -10.78 2.88 0.66
C ILE A 140 -11.91 2.10 -0.02
N ASP A 141 -11.71 0.79 -0.26
CA ASP A 141 -12.74 -0.08 -0.86
C ASP A 141 -14.00 -0.14 0.02
N THR A 142 -13.82 -0.17 1.35
CA THR A 142 -14.92 -0.11 2.29
C THR A 142 -15.69 1.20 2.19
N TYR A 143 -14.97 2.32 2.09
CA TYR A 143 -15.58 3.65 1.91
C TYR A 143 -16.35 3.75 0.60
N ALA A 144 -15.75 3.27 -0.49
CA ALA A 144 -16.41 3.21 -1.79
C ALA A 144 -17.70 2.37 -1.73
N GLY A 145 -17.67 1.23 -1.05
CA GLY A 145 -18.85 0.39 -0.85
C GLY A 145 -19.96 1.06 -0.05
N LEU A 146 -19.63 1.85 0.99
CA LEU A 146 -20.60 2.63 1.77
C LEU A 146 -21.29 3.71 0.93
N GLU A 147 -20.59 4.29 -0.02
CA GLU A 147 -21.10 5.32 -0.93
C GLU A 147 -21.74 4.75 -2.22
N GLY A 148 -21.69 3.42 -2.39
CA GLY A 148 -22.19 2.77 -3.59
C GLY A 148 -21.37 3.05 -4.85
N TRP A 149 -20.08 3.40 -4.70
CA TRP A 149 -19.18 3.58 -5.83
C TRP A 149 -18.70 2.24 -6.37
N ASP A 150 -18.64 2.14 -7.67
CA ASP A 150 -18.19 0.92 -8.35
C ASP A 150 -16.67 0.89 -8.46
N VAL A 151 -16.04 0.17 -7.53
CA VAL A 151 -14.59 -0.09 -7.56
C VAL A 151 -14.32 -1.54 -7.94
N PRO A 152 -13.23 -1.81 -8.69
CA PRO A 152 -12.91 -3.17 -9.14
C PRO A 152 -12.71 -4.13 -7.97
N GLN A 153 -13.22 -5.34 -8.11
CA GLN A 153 -12.93 -6.43 -7.17
C GLN A 153 -11.44 -6.79 -7.21
N ILE A 154 -10.88 -7.16 -6.07
CA ILE A 154 -9.43 -7.40 -5.91
C ILE A 154 -8.85 -8.39 -6.94
N TYR A 155 -9.63 -9.39 -7.34
CA TYR A 155 -9.27 -10.39 -8.36
C TYR A 155 -10.18 -10.34 -9.59
N ASP A 156 -10.79 -9.17 -9.85
CA ASP A 156 -11.70 -8.91 -10.99
C ASP A 156 -12.96 -9.78 -11.01
N ARG A 157 -13.31 -10.41 -9.89
CA ARG A 157 -14.49 -11.29 -9.76
C ARG A 157 -15.16 -11.12 -8.40
N THR A 158 -16.49 -11.11 -8.40
CA THR A 158 -17.28 -11.20 -7.18
C THR A 158 -17.39 -12.66 -6.72
N ARG A 159 -17.87 -12.85 -5.49
CA ARG A 159 -18.14 -14.19 -4.95
C ARG A 159 -19.14 -14.96 -5.82
N GLU A 160 -20.22 -14.29 -6.26
CA GLU A 160 -21.27 -14.89 -7.08
C GLU A 160 -20.71 -15.36 -8.43
N GLN A 161 -19.83 -14.59 -9.06
CA GLN A 161 -19.14 -14.97 -10.30
C GLN A 161 -18.22 -16.18 -10.11
N ILE A 162 -17.61 -16.32 -8.95
CA ILE A 162 -16.79 -17.50 -8.62
C ILE A 162 -17.68 -18.71 -8.41
N ASP A 163 -18.80 -18.58 -7.69
CA ASP A 163 -19.74 -19.67 -7.46
C ASP A 163 -20.29 -20.21 -8.80
N GLU A 164 -20.68 -19.32 -9.72
CA GLU A 164 -21.10 -19.72 -11.08
C GLU A 164 -20.02 -20.47 -11.88
N LEU A 165 -18.74 -20.17 -11.67
CA LEU A 165 -17.64 -20.89 -12.32
C LEU A 165 -17.42 -22.27 -11.70
N GLN A 166 -17.63 -22.41 -10.39
CA GLN A 166 -17.51 -23.70 -9.69
C GLN A 166 -18.63 -24.66 -10.13
N ASP A 167 -19.85 -24.17 -10.30
CA ASP A 167 -20.99 -24.99 -10.75
C ASP A 167 -20.85 -25.52 -12.19
N ARG A 168 -19.89 -24.99 -12.97
CA ARG A 168 -19.60 -25.41 -14.35
C ARG A 168 -18.46 -26.43 -14.45
N GLN A 169 -17.79 -26.78 -13.32
CA GLN A 169 -16.71 -27.78 -13.29
C GLN A 169 -17.25 -29.19 -13.00
#